data_44c32a6bfcd55c8f68a47064676685a5
#
_entry.id   44c32a6bfcd55c8f68a47064676685a5
#
_cell.length_a   1.000
_cell.length_b   1.000
_cell.length_c   1.000
_cell.angle_alpha   90.00
_cell.angle_beta   90.00
_cell.angle_gamma   90.00
#
_symmetry.space_group_name_H-M   'P 1'
#
loop_
_entity.id
_entity.type
_entity.pdbx_description
1 polymer ?
#
loop_
_entity_poly.entity_id
_entity_poly.type
_entity_poly.pdbx_seq_one_letter_code
_entity_poly.pdbx_strand_id
1 'polypeptide(L)'
;MRYLVLGAILLISTAGTARADGGLTGAVANAFLVRTVDSGLHDIAHARVAELAADGQLSHDGMRPGTAEVLALNQGVSNPVANAVGQWIGSSFHRGILSDGSYGRIGCAELVSDGIHWFACVLATGPLPARAAPAVALPDTGLARPFALPAGARWSAVPE
;
A
#
# COMPACT_ATOMS: atom_id res chain seq x y z
N MET A 1 22.53 -34.44 40.89
CA MET A 1 21.19 -33.99 40.42
C MET A 1 21.39 -32.66 39.74
N ARG A 2 21.29 -32.62 38.40
CA ARG A 2 21.37 -31.39 37.60
C ARG A 2 19.98 -31.05 37.10
N TYR A 3 19.41 -29.94 37.53
CA TYR A 3 18.11 -29.45 37.07
C TYR A 3 18.32 -28.67 35.75
N LEU A 4 17.76 -29.19 34.67
CA LEU A 4 17.69 -28.53 33.38
C LEU A 4 16.42 -27.61 33.44
N VAL A 5 16.62 -26.30 33.51
CA VAL A 5 15.53 -25.32 33.37
C VAL A 5 15.32 -25.08 31.89
N LEU A 6 14.28 -25.68 31.32
CA LEU A 6 13.81 -25.35 29.98
C LEU A 6 13.09 -24.01 30.04
N GLY A 7 13.74 -22.94 29.61
CA GLY A 7 13.10 -21.65 29.39
C GLY A 7 12.23 -21.72 28.11
N ALA A 8 10.91 -21.71 28.27
CA ALA A 8 9.99 -21.54 27.17
C ALA A 8 10.06 -20.07 26.71
N ILE A 9 10.63 -19.80 25.55
CA ILE A 9 10.56 -18.49 24.90
C ILE A 9 9.17 -18.37 24.31
N LEU A 10 8.31 -17.57 24.98
CA LEU A 10 7.00 -17.19 24.46
C LEU A 10 7.22 -16.14 23.37
N LEU A 11 7.21 -16.56 22.11
CA LEU A 11 7.14 -15.67 20.97
C LEU A 11 5.75 -15.01 20.96
N ILE A 12 5.64 -13.82 21.53
CA ILE A 12 4.46 -12.99 21.37
C ILE A 12 4.50 -12.43 19.95
N SER A 13 3.83 -13.14 19.02
CA SER A 13 3.55 -12.62 17.71
C SER A 13 2.52 -11.51 17.87
N THR A 14 2.94 -10.24 17.77
CA THR A 14 2.01 -9.11 17.69
C THR A 14 1.29 -9.20 16.36
N ALA A 15 0.12 -9.83 16.35
CA ALA A 15 -0.74 -9.84 15.18
C ALA A 15 -1.10 -8.39 14.83
N GLY A 16 -0.55 -7.89 13.73
CA GLY A 16 -0.91 -6.60 13.19
C GLY A 16 -2.42 -6.55 12.92
N THR A 17 -3.09 -5.45 13.23
CA THR A 17 -4.50 -5.28 12.94
C THR A 17 -4.67 -4.91 11.46
N ALA A 18 -5.14 -5.86 10.66
CA ALA A 18 -5.61 -5.59 9.31
C ALA A 18 -6.90 -4.77 9.37
N ARG A 19 -6.89 -3.59 8.80
CA ARG A 19 -8.09 -2.77 8.62
C ARG A 19 -8.73 -3.06 7.27
N ALA A 20 -10.07 -3.17 7.25
CA ALA A 20 -10.81 -3.16 5.99
C ALA A 20 -10.51 -1.85 5.25
N ASP A 21 -10.02 -1.97 4.04
CA ASP A 21 -9.32 -0.97 3.25
C ASP A 21 -10.21 0.11 2.59
N GLY A 22 -11.42 0.33 3.07
CA GLY A 22 -12.31 1.33 2.47
C GLY A 22 -11.71 2.75 2.32
N GLY A 23 -10.69 3.08 3.12
CA GLY A 23 -10.03 4.38 3.09
C GLY A 23 -9.00 4.51 1.97
N LEU A 24 -8.14 3.54 1.77
CA LEU A 24 -7.03 3.59 0.80
C LEU A 24 -7.54 3.49 -0.64
N THR A 25 -8.39 2.50 -0.95
CA THR A 25 -8.98 2.35 -2.28
C THR A 25 -9.77 3.58 -2.70
N GLY A 26 -10.56 4.16 -1.79
CA GLY A 26 -11.28 5.40 -2.02
C GLY A 26 -10.34 6.59 -2.27
N ALA A 27 -9.27 6.73 -1.50
CA ALA A 27 -8.28 7.79 -1.68
C ALA A 27 -7.55 7.67 -3.04
N VAL A 28 -7.22 6.45 -3.45
CA VAL A 28 -6.62 6.19 -4.77
C VAL A 28 -7.61 6.53 -5.90
N ALA A 29 -8.88 6.12 -5.78
CA ALA A 29 -9.90 6.42 -6.78
C ALA A 29 -10.16 7.93 -6.94
N ASN A 30 -10.04 8.70 -5.85
CA ASN A 30 -10.17 10.15 -5.90
C ASN A 30 -8.97 10.84 -6.54
N ALA A 31 -7.77 10.29 -6.37
CA ALA A 31 -6.53 10.89 -6.87
C ALA A 31 -6.19 10.48 -8.32
N PHE A 32 -6.70 9.34 -8.76
CA PHE A 32 -6.36 8.72 -10.04
C PHE A 32 -7.62 8.26 -10.79
N LEU A 33 -7.53 7.11 -11.48
CA LEU A 33 -8.67 6.52 -12.18
C LEU A 33 -9.54 5.69 -11.23
N VAL A 34 -10.86 5.82 -11.37
CA VAL A 34 -11.81 4.92 -10.71
C VAL A 34 -11.70 3.53 -11.36
N ARG A 35 -11.57 2.50 -10.54
CA ARG A 35 -11.45 1.10 -10.95
C ARG A 35 -12.49 0.23 -10.26
N THR A 36 -12.75 -0.93 -10.83
CA THR A 36 -13.56 -1.94 -10.15
C THR A 36 -12.76 -2.51 -8.98
N VAL A 37 -13.32 -2.40 -7.78
CA VAL A 37 -12.74 -3.04 -6.59
C VAL A 37 -12.90 -4.55 -6.73
N ASP A 38 -11.80 -5.28 -6.60
CA ASP A 38 -11.73 -6.72 -6.77
C ASP A 38 -11.27 -7.38 -5.47
N SER A 39 -12.12 -8.23 -4.89
CA SER A 39 -11.82 -8.88 -3.60
C SER A 39 -10.61 -9.82 -3.70
N GLY A 40 -10.42 -10.49 -4.83
CA GLY A 40 -9.26 -11.35 -5.03
C GLY A 40 -7.94 -10.55 -5.08
N LEU A 41 -7.96 -9.36 -5.69
CA LEU A 41 -6.80 -8.45 -5.65
C LEU A 41 -6.60 -7.85 -4.26
N HIS A 42 -7.68 -7.59 -3.52
CA HIS A 42 -7.59 -7.16 -2.13
C HIS A 42 -6.89 -8.23 -1.26
N ASP A 43 -7.27 -9.51 -1.40
CA ASP A 43 -6.63 -10.61 -0.67
C ASP A 43 -5.13 -10.73 -1.03
N ILE A 44 -4.78 -10.52 -2.30
CA ILE A 44 -3.38 -10.48 -2.75
C ILE A 44 -2.65 -9.30 -2.11
N ALA A 45 -3.23 -8.11 -2.13
CA ALA A 45 -2.64 -6.93 -1.52
C ALA A 45 -2.45 -7.11 -0.01
N HIS A 46 -3.41 -7.76 0.67
CA HIS A 46 -3.33 -8.06 2.09
C HIS A 46 -2.18 -9.04 2.41
N ALA A 47 -2.05 -10.12 1.65
CA ALA A 47 -0.92 -11.03 1.80
C ALA A 47 0.41 -10.28 1.56
N ARG A 48 0.41 -9.38 0.57
CA ARG A 48 1.59 -8.62 0.20
C ARG A 48 2.10 -7.69 1.30
N VAL A 49 1.21 -6.91 1.94
CA VAL A 49 1.63 -6.04 3.05
C VAL A 49 2.13 -6.84 4.25
N ALA A 50 1.62 -8.07 4.47
CA ALA A 50 2.11 -8.96 5.52
C ALA A 50 3.54 -9.46 5.23
N GLU A 51 3.84 -9.83 3.97
CA GLU A 51 5.19 -10.19 3.53
C GLU A 51 6.16 -9.03 3.72
N LEU A 52 5.81 -7.83 3.21
CA LEU A 52 6.65 -6.63 3.32
C LEU A 52 6.94 -6.26 4.78
N ALA A 53 5.94 -6.37 5.65
CA ALA A 53 6.11 -6.09 7.08
C ALA A 53 7.01 -7.13 7.76
N ALA A 54 6.92 -8.40 7.37
CA ALA A 54 7.78 -9.46 7.89
C ALA A 54 9.24 -9.28 7.44
N ASP A 55 9.45 -8.86 6.19
CA ASP A 55 10.79 -8.62 5.62
C ASP A 55 11.39 -7.28 6.07
N GLY A 56 10.57 -6.36 6.56
CA GLY A 56 10.99 -5.03 7.02
C GLY A 56 11.43 -4.09 5.90
N GLN A 57 11.07 -4.36 4.64
CA GLN A 57 11.49 -3.57 3.48
C GLN A 57 10.44 -3.58 2.37
N LEU A 58 10.43 -2.50 1.55
CA LEU A 58 9.66 -2.46 0.31
C LEU A 58 10.45 -3.17 -0.80
N SER A 59 9.82 -4.15 -1.46
CA SER A 59 10.36 -4.86 -2.61
C SER A 59 9.19 -5.25 -3.53
N HIS A 60 9.42 -5.27 -4.84
CA HIS A 60 8.49 -5.84 -5.83
C HIS A 60 8.75 -7.33 -6.09
N ASP A 61 9.68 -7.94 -5.35
CA ASP A 61 9.92 -9.39 -5.42
C ASP A 61 8.65 -10.14 -5.02
N GLY A 62 8.29 -11.16 -5.78
CA GLY A 62 7.06 -11.92 -5.54
C GLY A 62 5.79 -11.32 -6.18
N MET A 63 5.88 -10.21 -6.92
CA MET A 63 4.75 -9.67 -7.68
C MET A 63 4.19 -10.74 -8.63
N ARG A 64 2.86 -10.85 -8.68
CA ARG A 64 2.19 -11.88 -9.51
C ARG A 64 2.23 -11.50 -11.00
N PRO A 65 2.50 -12.47 -11.90
CA PRO A 65 2.42 -12.23 -13.33
C PRO A 65 1.07 -11.64 -13.77
N GLY A 66 1.08 -10.67 -14.67
CA GLY A 66 -0.15 -10.04 -15.18
C GLY A 66 -0.79 -9.01 -14.24
N THR A 67 -0.10 -8.67 -13.16
CA THR A 67 -0.49 -7.58 -12.26
C THR A 67 0.55 -6.46 -12.27
N ALA A 68 0.13 -5.28 -11.81
CA ALA A 68 1.01 -4.21 -11.40
C ALA A 68 0.80 -3.92 -9.92
N GLU A 69 1.77 -3.31 -9.28
CA GLU A 69 1.74 -3.07 -7.85
C GLU A 69 2.32 -1.69 -7.53
N VAL A 70 1.70 -0.99 -6.59
CA VAL A 70 2.27 0.21 -5.98
C VAL A 70 2.34 0.01 -4.48
N LEU A 71 3.50 0.35 -3.91
CA LEU A 71 3.83 0.14 -2.50
C LEU A 71 4.17 1.47 -1.82
N ALA A 72 3.87 1.58 -0.54
CA ALA A 72 4.34 2.66 0.31
C ALA A 72 4.51 2.17 1.75
N LEU A 73 5.33 2.86 2.51
CA LEU A 73 5.40 2.73 3.96
C LEU A 73 5.44 4.11 4.62
N ASN A 74 4.85 4.21 5.80
CA ASN A 74 4.82 5.44 6.59
C ASN A 74 5.02 5.13 8.06
N GLN A 75 5.76 6.00 8.74
CA GLN A 75 5.94 5.95 10.19
C GLN A 75 5.83 7.36 10.78
N GLY A 76 5.12 7.50 11.88
CA GLY A 76 5.05 8.76 12.62
C GLY A 76 4.29 9.89 11.91
N VAL A 77 3.44 9.58 10.92
CA VAL A 77 2.64 10.58 10.19
C VAL A 77 1.18 10.58 10.67
N SER A 78 0.57 11.76 10.71
CA SER A 78 -0.81 11.93 11.22
C SER A 78 -1.89 11.38 10.28
N ASN A 79 -1.64 11.33 8.98
CA ASN A 79 -2.55 10.80 7.97
C ASN A 79 -1.81 9.85 7.02
N PRO A 80 -1.62 8.58 7.43
CA PRO A 80 -0.80 7.65 6.67
C PRO A 80 -1.34 7.35 5.27
N VAL A 81 -2.66 7.24 5.10
CA VAL A 81 -3.29 7.00 3.79
C VAL A 81 -3.04 8.15 2.83
N ALA A 82 -3.31 9.40 3.24
CA ALA A 82 -3.06 10.56 2.39
C ALA A 82 -1.58 10.70 2.05
N ASN A 83 -0.69 10.36 2.98
CA ASN A 83 0.74 10.38 2.76
C ASN A 83 1.17 9.34 1.71
N ALA A 84 0.68 8.09 1.80
CA ALA A 84 0.97 7.05 0.81
C ALA A 84 0.51 7.47 -0.61
N VAL A 85 -0.72 7.99 -0.73
CA VAL A 85 -1.22 8.52 -2.00
C VAL A 85 -0.36 9.68 -2.50
N GLY A 86 0.07 10.58 -1.62
CA GLY A 86 0.97 11.69 -1.95
C GLY A 86 2.34 11.21 -2.47
N GLN A 87 2.91 10.15 -1.89
CA GLN A 87 4.13 9.52 -2.38
C GLN A 87 3.94 8.98 -3.80
N TRP A 88 2.81 8.31 -4.08
CA TRP A 88 2.51 7.77 -5.40
C TRP A 88 2.27 8.88 -6.45
N ILE A 89 1.61 9.98 -6.07
CA ILE A 89 1.47 11.17 -6.94
C ILE A 89 2.84 11.77 -7.27
N GLY A 90 3.73 11.86 -6.29
CA GLY A 90 5.07 12.41 -6.46
C GLY A 90 6.03 11.55 -7.29
N SER A 91 5.79 10.25 -7.35
CA SER A 91 6.60 9.29 -8.12
C SER A 91 6.07 9.16 -9.55
N SER A 92 6.90 9.46 -10.55
CA SER A 92 6.52 9.31 -11.97
C SER A 92 6.16 7.87 -12.33
N PHE A 93 6.86 6.89 -11.76
CA PHE A 93 6.64 5.46 -11.95
C PHE A 93 5.27 5.04 -11.39
N HIS A 94 5.01 5.27 -10.10
CA HIS A 94 3.74 4.91 -9.47
C HIS A 94 2.56 5.66 -10.10
N ARG A 95 2.75 6.96 -10.43
CA ARG A 95 1.74 7.74 -11.13
C ARG A 95 1.44 7.15 -12.50
N GLY A 96 2.45 6.67 -13.23
CA GLY A 96 2.27 5.98 -14.51
C GLY A 96 1.36 4.76 -14.37
N ILE A 97 1.64 3.86 -13.43
CA ILE A 97 0.83 2.67 -13.14
C ILE A 97 -0.60 3.07 -12.75
N LEU A 98 -0.76 4.00 -11.82
CA LEU A 98 -2.07 4.41 -11.30
C LEU A 98 -2.89 5.24 -12.31
N SER A 99 -2.28 5.77 -13.36
CA SER A 99 -2.97 6.48 -14.45
C SER A 99 -3.19 5.61 -15.69
N ASP A 100 -2.67 4.39 -15.71
CA ASP A 100 -2.84 3.48 -16.85
C ASP A 100 -4.25 2.89 -16.87
N GLY A 101 -5.03 3.24 -17.88
CA GLY A 101 -6.40 2.78 -18.09
C GLY A 101 -6.51 1.29 -18.46
N SER A 102 -5.42 0.59 -18.80
CA SER A 102 -5.43 -0.86 -19.03
C SER A 102 -5.70 -1.66 -17.76
N TYR A 103 -5.38 -1.11 -16.60
CA TYR A 103 -5.66 -1.70 -15.30
C TYR A 103 -7.05 -1.27 -14.80
N GLY A 104 -8.08 -2.00 -15.18
CA GLY A 104 -9.47 -1.68 -14.79
C GLY A 104 -9.90 -2.20 -13.44
N ARG A 105 -9.10 -3.06 -12.77
CA ARG A 105 -9.40 -3.66 -11.46
C ARG A 105 -8.30 -3.32 -10.46
N ILE A 106 -8.68 -3.17 -9.20
CA ILE A 106 -7.76 -2.83 -8.11
C ILE A 106 -8.19 -3.49 -6.80
N GLY A 107 -7.23 -3.91 -6.01
CA GLY A 107 -7.37 -4.24 -4.59
C GLY A 107 -6.24 -3.62 -3.81
N CYS A 108 -6.54 -2.97 -2.71
CA CYS A 108 -5.54 -2.35 -1.86
C CYS A 108 -5.62 -2.90 -0.43
N ALA A 109 -4.54 -2.82 0.31
CA ALA A 109 -4.49 -3.18 1.73
C ALA A 109 -3.54 -2.28 2.51
N GLU A 110 -3.85 -2.15 3.80
CA GLU A 110 -3.00 -1.53 4.80
C GLU A 110 -2.74 -2.54 5.93
N LEU A 111 -1.50 -2.60 6.39
CA LEU A 111 -1.12 -3.30 7.61
C LEU A 111 -0.32 -2.36 8.51
N VAL A 112 -0.65 -2.33 9.79
CA VAL A 112 0.15 -1.63 10.79
C VAL A 112 0.93 -2.65 11.62
N SER A 113 2.25 -2.56 11.59
CA SER A 113 3.15 -3.39 12.37
C SER A 113 4.26 -2.51 12.94
N ASP A 114 4.53 -2.63 14.23
CA ASP A 114 5.57 -1.87 14.95
C ASP A 114 5.50 -0.34 14.75
N GLY A 115 4.29 0.19 14.62
CA GLY A 115 4.05 1.62 14.37
C GLY A 115 4.38 2.07 12.94
N ILE A 116 4.65 1.14 12.04
CA ILE A 116 4.85 1.37 10.62
C ILE A 116 3.57 0.96 9.88
N HIS A 117 3.08 1.84 9.01
CA HIS A 117 1.98 1.58 8.09
C HIS A 117 2.54 1.10 6.75
N TRP A 118 2.18 -0.11 6.37
CA TRP A 118 2.54 -0.74 5.11
C TRP A 118 1.35 -0.71 4.18
N PHE A 119 1.55 -0.27 2.95
CA PHE A 119 0.49 -0.11 1.95
C PHE A 119 0.86 -0.85 0.67
N ALA A 120 -0.10 -1.58 0.11
CA ALA A 120 -0.01 -2.14 -1.23
C ALA A 120 -1.33 -1.94 -1.96
N CYS A 121 -1.26 -1.52 -3.23
CA CYS A 121 -2.36 -1.68 -4.17
C CYS A 121 -1.89 -2.56 -5.31
N VAL A 122 -2.65 -3.61 -5.59
CA VAL A 122 -2.44 -4.55 -6.70
C VAL A 122 -3.48 -4.26 -7.77
N LEU A 123 -3.02 -4.11 -8.99
CA LEU A 123 -3.84 -3.79 -10.16
C LEU A 123 -3.79 -4.94 -11.16
N ALA A 124 -4.91 -5.17 -11.85
CA ALA A 124 -4.97 -6.15 -12.93
C ALA A 124 -5.70 -5.58 -14.15
N THR A 125 -5.34 -6.11 -15.32
CA THR A 125 -6.02 -5.75 -16.57
C THR A 125 -7.51 -6.06 -16.52
N GLY A 126 -8.31 -5.27 -17.22
CA GLY A 126 -9.76 -5.40 -17.29
C GLY A 126 -10.40 -4.08 -17.70
N PRO A 127 -11.68 -4.09 -18.07
CA PRO A 127 -12.38 -2.87 -18.40
C PRO A 127 -12.47 -1.94 -17.18
N LEU A 128 -12.29 -0.64 -17.40
CA LEU A 128 -12.66 0.36 -16.40
C LEU A 128 -14.18 0.29 -16.18
N PRO A 129 -14.67 0.53 -14.95
CA PRO A 129 -16.11 0.64 -14.71
C PRO A 129 -16.67 1.79 -15.54
N ALA A 130 -17.90 1.65 -16.00
CA ALA A 130 -18.62 2.77 -16.63
C ALA A 130 -18.53 3.97 -15.68
N ARG A 131 -18.10 5.13 -16.22
CA ARG A 131 -17.83 6.33 -15.41
C ARG A 131 -19.06 6.68 -14.56
N ALA A 132 -19.00 6.41 -13.27
CA ALA A 132 -19.93 7.00 -12.34
C ALA A 132 -19.80 8.54 -12.43
N ALA A 133 -20.92 9.25 -12.29
CA ALA A 133 -20.95 10.71 -12.33
C ALA A 133 -19.81 11.32 -11.49
N PRO A 134 -19.30 12.49 -11.86
CA PRO A 134 -18.08 13.04 -11.30
C PRO A 134 -18.15 13.05 -9.78
N ALA A 135 -17.14 12.45 -9.15
CA ALA A 135 -16.97 12.54 -7.71
C ALA A 135 -16.93 14.01 -7.31
N VAL A 136 -17.71 14.38 -6.30
CA VAL A 136 -17.74 15.72 -5.72
C VAL A 136 -16.30 16.15 -5.47
N ALA A 137 -15.93 17.30 -6.03
CA ALA A 137 -14.60 17.87 -5.84
C ALA A 137 -14.31 17.96 -4.34
N LEU A 138 -13.24 17.30 -3.90
CA LEU A 138 -12.75 17.47 -2.53
C LEU A 138 -12.36 18.94 -2.34
N PRO A 139 -12.65 19.54 -1.18
CA PRO A 139 -12.13 20.85 -0.86
C PRO A 139 -10.61 20.82 -0.95
N ASP A 140 -10.06 21.86 -1.56
CA ASP A 140 -8.61 22.08 -1.71
C ASP A 140 -7.95 22.09 -0.31
N THR A 141 -7.39 20.99 0.11
CA THR A 141 -6.81 20.81 1.45
C THR A 141 -5.38 21.31 1.56
N GLY A 142 -4.89 22.12 0.62
CA GLY A 142 -3.60 22.81 0.75
C GLY A 142 -2.36 21.89 0.92
N LEU A 143 -2.43 20.64 0.50
CA LEU A 143 -1.35 19.65 0.67
C LEU A 143 -0.29 19.70 -0.44
N ALA A 144 0.12 20.90 -0.84
CA ALA A 144 1.25 21.08 -1.74
C ALA A 144 2.53 21.38 -0.95
N ARG A 145 3.10 20.41 -0.25
CA ARG A 145 4.50 20.46 0.16
C ARG A 145 5.20 19.18 -0.26
N PRO A 146 6.34 19.27 -0.96
CA PRO A 146 7.17 18.10 -1.24
C PRO A 146 7.61 17.50 0.08
N PHE A 147 7.29 16.23 0.27
CA PHE A 147 7.59 15.50 1.48
C PHE A 147 9.09 15.17 1.51
N ALA A 148 9.78 15.61 2.57
CA ALA A 148 11.12 15.14 2.86
C ALA A 148 11.03 13.77 3.53
N LEU A 149 11.68 12.76 2.95
CA LEU A 149 11.81 11.44 3.57
C LEU A 149 12.54 11.57 4.91
N PRO A 150 12.12 10.83 5.94
CA PRO A 150 12.90 10.76 7.17
C PRO A 150 14.32 10.28 6.87
N ALA A 151 15.31 10.86 7.54
CA ALA A 151 16.72 10.50 7.38
C ALA A 151 16.90 9.00 7.69
N GLY A 152 17.26 8.23 6.67
CA GLY A 152 17.44 6.76 6.79
C GLY A 152 16.59 5.92 5.85
N ALA A 153 15.52 6.43 5.28
CA ALA A 153 14.75 5.72 4.27
C ALA A 153 15.55 5.67 2.96
N ARG A 154 15.90 4.47 2.51
CA ARG A 154 16.59 4.26 1.23
C ARG A 154 15.59 3.70 0.22
N TRP A 155 15.45 4.36 -0.92
CA TRP A 155 14.80 3.79 -2.08
C TRP A 155 15.80 2.87 -2.78
N SER A 156 15.48 1.61 -2.90
CA SER A 156 16.21 0.75 -3.84
C SER A 156 15.69 1.09 -5.23
N ALA A 157 16.54 1.73 -6.04
CA ALA A 157 16.24 1.93 -7.45
C ALA A 157 16.13 0.55 -8.11
N VAL A 158 15.00 0.29 -8.77
CA VAL A 158 14.88 -0.87 -9.67
C VAL A 158 15.76 -0.56 -10.88
N PRO A 159 16.76 -1.38 -11.23
CA PRO A 159 17.51 -1.19 -12.46
C PRO A 159 16.57 -1.37 -13.66
N GLU A 160 16.74 -0.52 -14.68
CA GLU A 160 16.08 -0.60 -15.98
C GLU A 160 16.44 -1.91 -16.72
#